data_6086431375726bcb19f7ddc6c136d6b6
#
_entry.id   6086431375726bcb19f7ddc6c136d6b6
#
_cell.length_a   1.000
_cell.length_b   1.000
_cell.length_c   1.000
_cell.angle_alpha   90.00
_cell.angle_beta   90.00
_cell.angle_gamma   90.00
#
_symmetry.space_group_name_H-M   'P 1'
#
loop_
_entity.id
_entity.type
_entity.pdbx_description
1 polymer ?
#
loop_
_entity_poly.entity_id
_entity_poly.type
_entity_poly.pdbx_seq_one_letter_code
_entity_poly.pdbx_strand_id
1 'polypeptide(L)'
;MRTIAVVNQKGGCGKTITSINLSAFLAREQRRVLLIDMDPQGHATLGLLPDAAPSPLTMYEVFVGGPGGQPTVLRDVIRTVRDNLDVASADVRLSAIPETLAGLFGRENILGNAFAGIKDRYDYVIVDCPPNVGLLTFNALKACSEAIVPMDPSFFSLHGIGKLLETFDVLARETNHHVAARALVTLYSGRSPFVKAVVDDIRRHLPGRYFETVIRYSVKLAEAASHGVPIVDYCRQCAGYEDYQALTAEILKQDEAWLEAEALAAEGAEPLVVHEQLTT
;
A
#
# COMPACT_ATOMS: atom_id res chain seq x y z
N MET A 1 -11.81 8.75 3.49
CA MET A 1 -11.02 7.49 3.55
C MET A 1 -10.02 7.50 2.41
N ARG A 2 -8.74 7.54 2.71
CA ARG A 2 -7.63 7.52 1.74
C ARG A 2 -7.21 6.05 1.49
N THR A 3 -7.02 5.66 0.23
CA THR A 3 -6.77 4.26 -0.15
C THR A 3 -5.44 4.15 -0.91
N ILE A 4 -4.50 3.35 -0.39
CA ILE A 4 -3.13 3.28 -0.86
C ILE A 4 -2.75 1.82 -1.12
N ALA A 5 -2.44 1.46 -2.36
CA ALA A 5 -1.86 0.16 -2.69
C ALA A 5 -0.33 0.21 -2.55
N VAL A 6 0.26 -0.78 -1.91
CA VAL A 6 1.72 -0.94 -1.86
C VAL A 6 2.11 -2.02 -2.85
N VAL A 7 2.66 -1.62 -3.99
CA VAL A 7 2.79 -2.48 -5.16
C VAL A 7 4.17 -2.40 -5.81
N ASN A 8 4.74 -3.54 -6.15
CA ASN A 8 5.90 -3.68 -7.06
C ASN A 8 5.99 -5.14 -7.50
N GLN A 9 6.35 -5.38 -8.76
CA GLN A 9 6.58 -6.74 -9.30
C GLN A 9 7.81 -7.42 -8.71
N LYS A 10 8.77 -6.63 -8.20
CA LYS A 10 10.01 -7.15 -7.61
C LYS A 10 9.74 -7.72 -6.21
N GLY A 11 10.14 -8.97 -6.00
CA GLY A 11 10.18 -9.56 -4.66
C GLY A 11 11.28 -8.92 -3.81
N GLY A 12 11.08 -8.85 -2.48
CA GLY A 12 12.10 -8.38 -1.54
C GLY A 12 12.40 -6.87 -1.56
N CYS A 13 11.62 -6.04 -2.26
CA CYS A 13 11.80 -4.60 -2.28
C CYS A 13 11.13 -3.87 -1.09
N GLY A 14 10.62 -4.58 -0.10
CA GLY A 14 10.06 -4.00 1.13
C GLY A 14 8.58 -3.64 1.08
N LYS A 15 7.76 -4.20 0.19
CA LYS A 15 6.30 -3.96 0.13
C LYS A 15 5.64 -4.20 1.49
N THR A 16 5.65 -5.43 1.95
CA THR A 16 5.01 -5.85 3.20
C THR A 16 5.54 -5.11 4.42
N ILE A 17 6.87 -4.91 4.49
CA ILE A 17 7.48 -4.11 5.57
C ILE A 17 6.97 -2.67 5.54
N THR A 18 6.80 -2.09 4.35
CA THR A 18 6.23 -0.74 4.19
C THR A 18 4.77 -0.72 4.61
N SER A 19 3.97 -1.68 4.15
CA SER A 19 2.54 -1.79 4.49
C SER A 19 2.31 -1.89 6.00
N ILE A 20 3.05 -2.77 6.69
CA ILE A 20 2.97 -2.97 8.14
C ILE A 20 3.37 -1.69 8.89
N ASN A 21 4.56 -1.15 8.59
CA ASN A 21 5.11 -0.06 9.37
C ASN A 21 4.38 1.26 9.12
N LEU A 22 4.01 1.57 7.87
CA LEU A 22 3.19 2.73 7.57
C LEU A 22 1.83 2.66 8.30
N SER A 23 1.16 1.52 8.26
CA SER A 23 -0.12 1.32 8.96
C SER A 23 0.02 1.52 10.47
N ALA A 24 1.09 0.98 11.07
CA ALA A 24 1.33 1.10 12.51
C ALA A 24 1.65 2.55 12.93
N PHE A 25 2.42 3.30 12.13
CA PHE A 25 2.71 4.70 12.41
C PHE A 25 1.48 5.60 12.20
N LEU A 26 0.69 5.39 11.15
CA LEU A 26 -0.58 6.11 10.95
C LEU A 26 -1.55 5.87 12.12
N ALA A 27 -1.67 4.65 12.61
CA ALA A 27 -2.49 4.32 13.77
C ALA A 27 -2.00 5.01 15.05
N ARG A 28 -0.68 5.12 15.24
CA ARG A 28 -0.07 5.88 16.32
C ARG A 28 -0.39 7.39 16.24
N GLU A 29 -0.49 7.94 15.03
CA GLU A 29 -0.93 9.32 14.78
C GLU A 29 -2.47 9.44 14.83
N GLN A 30 -3.14 8.53 15.57
CA GLN A 30 -4.57 8.52 15.83
C GLN A 30 -5.44 8.42 14.55
N ARG A 31 -4.90 7.88 13.45
CA ARG A 31 -5.68 7.58 12.25
C ARG A 31 -6.23 6.16 12.34
N ARG A 32 -7.50 5.98 12.03
CA ARG A 32 -8.13 4.64 11.93
C ARG A 32 -7.66 3.97 10.65
N VAL A 33 -6.91 2.89 10.77
CA VAL A 33 -6.23 2.23 9.66
C VAL A 33 -6.70 0.80 9.50
N LEU A 34 -7.02 0.42 8.27
CA LEU A 34 -7.17 -0.97 7.87
C LEU A 34 -6.01 -1.36 6.96
N LEU A 35 -5.25 -2.38 7.35
CA LEU A 35 -4.32 -3.06 6.45
C LEU A 35 -5.03 -4.25 5.82
N ILE A 36 -5.07 -4.32 4.48
CA ILE A 36 -5.59 -5.45 3.72
C ILE A 36 -4.41 -6.22 3.14
N ASP A 37 -4.26 -7.47 3.55
CA ASP A 37 -3.24 -8.37 3.01
C ASP A 37 -3.82 -9.09 1.78
N MET A 38 -3.25 -8.82 0.60
CA MET A 38 -3.64 -9.44 -0.66
C MET A 38 -2.59 -10.43 -1.19
N ASP A 39 -1.48 -10.62 -0.44
CA ASP A 39 -0.48 -11.62 -0.81
C ASP A 39 -0.90 -13.00 -0.28
N PRO A 40 -1.01 -14.04 -1.13
CA PRO A 40 -1.27 -15.41 -0.68
C PRO A 40 -0.28 -15.94 0.35
N GLN A 41 0.93 -15.36 0.46
CA GLN A 41 1.90 -15.71 1.49
C GLN A 41 1.51 -15.21 2.89
N GLY A 42 0.60 -14.25 3.01
CA GLY A 42 0.06 -13.77 4.29
C GLY A 42 1.09 -13.09 5.18
N HIS A 43 2.17 -12.53 4.62
CA HIS A 43 3.25 -11.97 5.41
C HIS A 43 2.85 -10.73 6.21
N ALA A 44 1.93 -9.89 5.68
CA ALA A 44 1.41 -8.76 6.43
C ALA A 44 0.52 -9.22 7.60
N THR A 45 -0.28 -10.26 7.37
CA THR A 45 -1.08 -10.91 8.41
C THR A 45 -0.21 -11.47 9.54
N LEU A 46 0.81 -12.25 9.20
CA LEU A 46 1.76 -12.83 10.15
C LEU A 46 2.56 -11.75 10.91
N GLY A 47 2.95 -10.68 10.21
CA GLY A 47 3.72 -9.58 10.79
C GLY A 47 2.93 -8.68 11.75
N LEU A 48 1.60 -8.84 11.83
CA LEU A 48 0.73 -8.11 12.77
C LEU A 48 0.03 -9.02 13.78
N LEU A 49 -0.18 -10.28 13.44
CA LEU A 49 -0.91 -11.26 14.26
C LEU A 49 -0.16 -12.61 14.31
N PRO A 50 1.10 -12.65 14.77
CA PRO A 50 1.94 -13.86 14.70
C PRO A 50 1.36 -15.05 15.47
N ASP A 51 0.77 -14.80 16.62
CA ASP A 51 0.25 -15.84 17.54
C ASP A 51 -1.28 -16.02 17.41
N ALA A 52 -1.91 -15.37 16.46
CA ALA A 52 -3.34 -15.44 16.33
C ALA A 52 -3.77 -16.77 15.71
N ALA A 53 -4.82 -17.38 16.27
CA ALA A 53 -5.46 -18.53 15.65
C ALA A 53 -5.87 -18.20 14.19
N PRO A 54 -5.75 -19.17 13.26
CA PRO A 54 -6.22 -18.98 11.90
C PRO A 54 -7.65 -18.42 11.87
N SER A 55 -7.88 -17.43 11.02
CA SER A 55 -9.23 -16.89 10.83
C SER A 55 -10.05 -17.86 10.00
N PRO A 56 -11.30 -18.14 10.38
CA PRO A 56 -12.20 -18.96 9.55
C PRO A 56 -12.58 -18.27 8.25
N LEU A 57 -12.55 -16.93 8.22
CA LEU A 57 -12.80 -16.10 7.05
C LEU A 57 -11.60 -15.17 6.81
N THR A 58 -11.22 -15.03 5.56
CA THR A 58 -10.08 -14.22 5.10
C THR A 58 -10.46 -13.42 3.86
N MET A 59 -9.51 -12.74 3.27
CA MET A 59 -9.73 -12.08 1.98
C MET A 59 -10.16 -13.04 0.87
N TYR A 60 -9.87 -14.35 0.99
CA TYR A 60 -10.37 -15.36 0.05
C TYR A 60 -11.89 -15.36 -0.01
N GLU A 61 -12.58 -15.41 1.14
CA GLU A 61 -14.04 -15.43 1.20
C GLU A 61 -14.68 -14.11 0.72
N VAL A 62 -13.98 -13.00 0.80
CA VAL A 62 -14.45 -11.73 0.19
C VAL A 62 -14.56 -11.85 -1.34
N PHE A 63 -13.67 -12.65 -1.96
CA PHE A 63 -13.67 -12.88 -3.40
C PHE A 63 -14.68 -13.93 -3.86
N VAL A 64 -14.88 -15.02 -3.10
CA VAL A 64 -15.66 -16.18 -3.56
C VAL A 64 -16.93 -16.43 -2.76
N GLY A 65 -17.14 -15.72 -1.67
CA GLY A 65 -18.19 -15.99 -0.68
C GLY A 65 -17.73 -16.96 0.40
N GLY A 66 -18.45 -16.95 1.52
CA GLY A 66 -18.20 -17.81 2.66
C GLY A 66 -18.76 -19.23 2.53
N PRO A 67 -18.65 -20.02 3.60
CA PRO A 67 -19.17 -21.38 3.64
C PRO A 67 -20.66 -21.44 3.25
N GLY A 68 -21.02 -22.40 2.40
CA GLY A 68 -22.38 -22.53 1.92
C GLY A 68 -22.81 -21.51 0.87
N GLY A 69 -21.86 -20.76 0.27
CA GLY A 69 -22.12 -19.77 -0.79
C GLY A 69 -22.72 -18.46 -0.27
N GLN A 70 -22.64 -18.21 1.03
CA GLN A 70 -23.11 -16.95 1.62
C GLN A 70 -22.18 -15.79 1.19
N PRO A 71 -22.73 -14.62 0.81
CA PRO A 71 -21.92 -13.44 0.56
C PRO A 71 -21.10 -13.08 1.82
N THR A 72 -19.80 -12.90 1.66
CA THR A 72 -18.90 -12.43 2.72
C THR A 72 -18.55 -10.99 2.46
N VAL A 73 -18.85 -10.11 3.41
CA VAL A 73 -18.47 -8.70 3.31
C VAL A 73 -17.12 -8.46 3.97
N LEU A 74 -16.40 -7.44 3.53
CA LEU A 74 -15.04 -7.14 4.03
C LEU A 74 -15.00 -7.03 5.56
N ARG A 75 -16.06 -6.53 6.19
CA ARG A 75 -16.17 -6.40 7.64
C ARG A 75 -16.01 -7.73 8.39
N ASP A 76 -16.46 -8.84 7.80
CA ASP A 76 -16.49 -10.16 8.44
C ASP A 76 -15.08 -10.78 8.57
N VAL A 77 -14.12 -10.29 7.76
CA VAL A 77 -12.74 -10.80 7.72
C VAL A 77 -11.75 -9.89 8.46
N ILE A 78 -12.23 -8.77 9.02
CA ILE A 78 -11.40 -7.81 9.73
C ILE A 78 -11.14 -8.29 11.16
N ARG A 79 -9.87 -8.18 11.57
CA ARG A 79 -9.39 -8.49 12.92
C ARG A 79 -8.66 -7.28 13.50
N THR A 80 -8.93 -6.96 14.74
CA THR A 80 -8.25 -5.89 15.46
C THR A 80 -6.84 -6.34 15.87
N VAL A 81 -5.85 -5.52 15.51
CA VAL A 81 -4.45 -5.70 15.91
C VAL A 81 -4.18 -4.92 17.20
N ARG A 82 -4.59 -3.66 17.22
CA ARG A 82 -4.47 -2.71 18.34
C ARG A 82 -5.41 -1.53 18.13
N ASP A 83 -5.36 -0.56 19.05
CA ASP A 83 -6.08 0.69 18.89
C ASP A 83 -5.73 1.34 17.54
N ASN A 84 -6.77 1.71 16.80
CA ASN A 84 -6.70 2.34 15.48
C ASN A 84 -6.06 1.50 14.35
N LEU A 85 -5.73 0.23 14.57
CA LEU A 85 -5.17 -0.65 13.54
C LEU A 85 -5.89 -1.98 13.49
N ASP A 86 -6.54 -2.22 12.37
CA ASP A 86 -7.16 -3.48 12.00
C ASP A 86 -6.44 -4.11 10.80
N VAL A 87 -6.58 -5.43 10.63
CA VAL A 87 -6.08 -6.17 9.47
C VAL A 87 -7.18 -7.06 8.88
N ALA A 88 -7.31 -7.06 7.57
CA ALA A 88 -8.04 -8.08 6.81
C ALA A 88 -7.02 -9.13 6.33
N SER A 89 -7.13 -10.34 6.87
CA SER A 89 -6.11 -11.38 6.76
C SER A 89 -6.14 -12.08 5.39
N ALA A 90 -4.94 -12.39 4.86
CA ALA A 90 -4.76 -13.27 3.72
C ALA A 90 -4.60 -14.74 4.14
N ASP A 91 -4.75 -15.62 3.18
CA ASP A 91 -4.26 -17.00 3.25
C ASP A 91 -3.88 -17.54 1.85
N VAL A 92 -3.27 -18.73 1.83
CA VAL A 92 -2.74 -19.33 0.61
C VAL A 92 -3.79 -19.57 -0.48
N ARG A 93 -5.08 -19.70 -0.12
CA ARG A 93 -6.20 -19.89 -1.07
C ARG A 93 -6.38 -18.70 -2.02
N LEU A 94 -5.90 -17.51 -1.66
CA LEU A 94 -5.89 -16.36 -2.58
C LEU A 94 -5.13 -16.65 -3.87
N SER A 95 -4.18 -17.59 -3.87
CA SER A 95 -3.47 -18.01 -5.09
C SER A 95 -4.39 -18.64 -6.14
N ALA A 96 -5.52 -19.21 -5.74
CA ALA A 96 -6.49 -19.84 -6.64
C ALA A 96 -7.53 -18.86 -7.22
N ILE A 97 -7.57 -17.61 -6.74
CA ILE A 97 -8.59 -16.63 -7.16
C ILE A 97 -8.61 -16.37 -8.66
N PRO A 98 -7.46 -16.23 -9.38
CA PRO A 98 -7.49 -16.00 -10.82
C PRO A 98 -8.23 -17.10 -11.59
N GLU A 99 -8.01 -18.36 -11.22
CA GLU A 99 -8.65 -19.52 -11.83
C GLU A 99 -10.10 -19.67 -11.38
N THR A 100 -10.37 -19.50 -10.09
CA THR A 100 -11.73 -19.63 -9.52
C THR A 100 -12.70 -18.61 -10.13
N LEU A 101 -12.23 -17.41 -10.40
CA LEU A 101 -13.04 -16.34 -10.98
C LEU A 101 -12.86 -16.20 -12.50
N ALA A 102 -12.26 -17.21 -13.16
CA ALA A 102 -12.11 -17.18 -14.62
C ALA A 102 -13.47 -17.04 -15.31
N GLY A 103 -13.57 -16.08 -16.24
CA GLY A 103 -14.83 -15.80 -16.97
C GLY A 103 -15.87 -14.98 -16.22
N LEU A 104 -15.66 -14.65 -14.93
CA LEU A 104 -16.58 -13.76 -14.20
C LEU A 104 -16.36 -12.31 -14.65
N PHE A 105 -17.42 -11.65 -15.12
CA PHE A 105 -17.38 -10.22 -15.45
C PHE A 105 -17.28 -9.37 -14.17
N GLY A 106 -16.43 -8.34 -14.23
CA GLY A 106 -16.27 -7.39 -13.11
C GLY A 106 -15.45 -7.95 -11.93
N ARG A 107 -14.81 -9.11 -12.10
CA ARG A 107 -13.95 -9.73 -11.08
C ARG A 107 -12.81 -8.84 -10.61
N GLU A 108 -12.43 -7.87 -11.40
CA GLU A 108 -11.42 -6.85 -11.06
C GLU A 108 -11.95 -5.71 -10.16
N ASN A 109 -13.26 -5.67 -9.88
CA ASN A 109 -13.90 -4.63 -9.05
C ASN A 109 -14.30 -5.15 -7.65
N ILE A 110 -14.05 -6.40 -7.34
CA ILE A 110 -14.54 -7.04 -6.10
C ILE A 110 -14.05 -6.28 -4.86
N LEU A 111 -12.75 -5.97 -4.78
CA LEU A 111 -12.20 -5.22 -3.65
C LEU A 111 -12.77 -3.80 -3.56
N GLY A 112 -12.87 -3.10 -4.69
CA GLY A 112 -13.45 -1.75 -4.73
C GLY A 112 -14.91 -1.73 -4.24
N ASN A 113 -15.71 -2.71 -4.66
CA ASN A 113 -17.09 -2.86 -4.21
C ASN A 113 -17.17 -3.15 -2.70
N ALA A 114 -16.21 -3.94 -2.17
CA ALA A 114 -16.15 -4.27 -0.75
C ALA A 114 -15.85 -3.04 0.14
N PHE A 115 -15.21 -1.99 -0.38
CA PHE A 115 -14.93 -0.76 0.35
C PHE A 115 -16.19 0.02 0.75
N ALA A 116 -17.30 -0.14 0.04
CA ALA A 116 -18.56 0.51 0.38
C ALA A 116 -19.00 0.19 1.82
N GLY A 117 -18.74 -1.01 2.31
CA GLY A 117 -19.12 -1.45 3.66
C GLY A 117 -18.25 -0.89 4.79
N ILE A 118 -17.12 -0.21 4.48
CA ILE A 118 -16.14 0.25 5.48
C ILE A 118 -15.82 1.75 5.39
N LYS A 119 -16.42 2.49 4.45
CA LYS A 119 -16.04 3.87 4.08
C LYS A 119 -15.97 4.83 5.26
N ASP A 120 -16.87 4.71 6.23
CA ASP A 120 -16.95 5.62 7.39
C ASP A 120 -16.18 5.12 8.63
N ARG A 121 -15.56 3.93 8.51
CA ARG A 121 -14.86 3.29 9.64
C ARG A 121 -13.38 3.64 9.71
N TYR A 122 -12.76 3.88 8.57
CA TYR A 122 -11.32 4.08 8.44
C TYR A 122 -10.99 5.41 7.79
N ASP A 123 -9.89 5.99 8.23
CA ASP A 123 -9.30 7.18 7.61
C ASP A 123 -8.37 6.75 6.47
N TYR A 124 -7.68 5.59 6.68
CA TYR A 124 -6.76 4.99 5.72
C TYR A 124 -7.06 3.51 5.48
N VAL A 125 -6.95 3.08 4.24
CA VAL A 125 -6.86 1.68 3.84
C VAL A 125 -5.54 1.48 3.10
N ILE A 126 -4.68 0.63 3.64
CA ILE A 126 -3.41 0.23 3.02
C ILE A 126 -3.60 -1.18 2.46
N VAL A 127 -3.27 -1.41 1.20
CA VAL A 127 -3.39 -2.72 0.55
C VAL A 127 -2.00 -3.26 0.23
N ASP A 128 -1.57 -4.32 0.92
CA ASP A 128 -0.32 -5.03 0.63
C ASP A 128 -0.51 -5.98 -0.55
N CYS A 129 0.22 -5.76 -1.65
CA CYS A 129 0.05 -6.48 -2.89
C CYS A 129 1.08 -7.60 -3.08
N PRO A 130 0.70 -8.72 -3.72
CA PRO A 130 1.65 -9.77 -4.11
C PRO A 130 2.69 -9.28 -5.12
N PRO A 131 3.82 -10.00 -5.29
CA PRO A 131 4.90 -9.60 -6.21
C PRO A 131 4.61 -9.96 -7.67
N ASN A 132 3.36 -9.91 -8.10
CA ASN A 132 2.95 -10.15 -9.48
C ASN A 132 1.86 -9.17 -9.91
N VAL A 133 1.74 -8.93 -11.21
CA VAL A 133 0.64 -8.14 -11.79
C VAL A 133 -0.43 -9.11 -12.28
N GLY A 134 -1.24 -9.58 -11.34
CA GLY A 134 -2.37 -10.48 -11.61
C GLY A 134 -3.70 -9.88 -11.11
N LEU A 135 -4.74 -10.68 -11.08
CA LEU A 135 -6.10 -10.27 -10.71
C LEU A 135 -6.16 -9.60 -9.31
N LEU A 136 -5.38 -10.10 -8.34
CA LEU A 136 -5.32 -9.52 -6.99
C LEU A 136 -4.74 -8.11 -7.01
N THR A 137 -3.62 -7.91 -7.71
CA THR A 137 -3.00 -6.59 -7.86
C THR A 137 -3.90 -5.63 -8.65
N PHE A 138 -4.59 -6.10 -9.70
CA PHE A 138 -5.55 -5.27 -10.42
C PHE A 138 -6.72 -4.86 -9.53
N ASN A 139 -7.25 -5.74 -8.68
CA ASN A 139 -8.26 -5.39 -7.68
C ASN A 139 -7.77 -4.29 -6.72
N ALA A 140 -6.54 -4.42 -6.21
CA ALA A 140 -5.94 -3.42 -5.34
C ALA A 140 -5.81 -2.06 -6.06
N LEU A 141 -5.28 -2.05 -7.28
CA LEU A 141 -5.10 -0.81 -8.06
C LEU A 141 -6.42 -0.16 -8.43
N LYS A 142 -7.47 -0.93 -8.76
CA LYS A 142 -8.80 -0.39 -9.06
C LYS A 142 -9.54 0.11 -7.82
N ALA A 143 -9.23 -0.43 -6.65
CA ALA A 143 -9.85 -0.03 -5.39
C ALA A 143 -9.15 1.18 -4.75
N CYS A 144 -7.89 1.44 -5.09
CA CYS A 144 -7.09 2.49 -4.49
C CYS A 144 -6.94 3.70 -5.40
N SER A 145 -6.93 4.90 -4.81
CA SER A 145 -6.63 6.16 -5.51
C SER A 145 -5.13 6.44 -5.60
N GLU A 146 -4.32 5.79 -4.76
CA GLU A 146 -2.88 6.00 -4.69
C GLU A 146 -2.12 4.68 -4.69
N ALA A 147 -0.85 4.75 -5.12
CA ALA A 147 0.08 3.63 -5.00
C ALA A 147 1.44 4.09 -4.48
N ILE A 148 1.95 3.39 -3.48
CA ILE A 148 3.35 3.45 -3.07
C ILE A 148 4.08 2.34 -3.79
N VAL A 149 5.19 2.68 -4.47
CA VAL A 149 6.04 1.74 -5.20
C VAL A 149 7.39 1.63 -4.49
N PRO A 150 7.55 0.69 -3.53
CA PRO A 150 8.83 0.47 -2.86
C PRO A 150 9.87 -0.03 -3.87
N MET A 151 11.03 0.61 -3.89
CA MET A 151 12.10 0.33 -4.85
C MET A 151 13.44 0.24 -4.13
N ASP A 152 14.15 -0.87 -4.26
CA ASP A 152 15.56 -0.92 -3.92
C ASP A 152 16.38 -0.17 -4.98
N PRO A 153 17.41 0.58 -4.60
CA PRO A 153 18.22 1.34 -5.54
C PRO A 153 19.18 0.44 -6.32
N SER A 154 18.66 -0.34 -7.26
CA SER A 154 19.41 -1.19 -8.16
C SER A 154 19.15 -0.80 -9.62
N PHE A 155 20.08 -1.14 -10.52
CA PHE A 155 19.94 -0.88 -11.96
C PHE A 155 18.63 -1.43 -12.54
N PHE A 156 18.21 -2.62 -12.09
CA PHE A 156 16.97 -3.25 -12.58
C PHE A 156 15.68 -2.60 -12.06
N SER A 157 15.77 -1.78 -11.01
CA SER A 157 14.59 -1.12 -10.44
C SER A 157 14.04 -0.04 -11.37
N LEU A 158 14.89 0.69 -12.07
CA LEU A 158 14.46 1.68 -13.09
C LEU A 158 13.70 1.01 -14.25
N HIS A 159 14.15 -0.18 -14.67
CA HIS A 159 13.48 -0.93 -15.73
C HIS A 159 12.12 -1.48 -15.27
N GLY A 160 12.03 -1.92 -14.01
CA GLY A 160 10.79 -2.43 -13.40
C GLY A 160 9.73 -1.34 -13.23
N ILE A 161 10.14 -0.11 -12.93
CA ILE A 161 9.19 1.00 -12.77
C ILE A 161 8.53 1.37 -14.09
N GLY A 162 9.27 1.33 -15.21
CA GLY A 162 8.69 1.57 -16.55
C GLY A 162 7.51 0.65 -16.83
N LYS A 163 7.68 -0.66 -16.62
CA LYS A 163 6.61 -1.65 -16.80
C LYS A 163 5.42 -1.42 -15.85
N LEU A 164 5.69 -0.99 -14.63
CA LEU A 164 4.62 -0.72 -13.66
C LEU A 164 3.85 0.55 -14.06
N LEU A 165 4.53 1.60 -14.51
CA LEU A 165 3.88 2.81 -15.03
C LEU A 165 3.05 2.51 -16.28
N GLU A 166 3.53 1.68 -17.20
CA GLU A 166 2.73 1.17 -18.32
C GLU A 166 1.46 0.47 -17.84
N THR A 167 1.52 -0.31 -16.75
CA THR A 167 0.35 -0.95 -16.15
C THR A 167 -0.66 0.07 -15.64
N PHE A 168 -0.20 1.15 -15.00
CA PHE A 168 -1.08 2.24 -14.56
C PHE A 168 -1.70 2.99 -15.74
N ASP A 169 -0.93 3.23 -16.81
CA ASP A 169 -1.43 3.88 -18.02
C ASP A 169 -2.48 3.02 -18.74
N VAL A 170 -2.28 1.71 -18.79
CA VAL A 170 -3.28 0.76 -19.31
C VAL A 170 -4.55 0.80 -18.45
N LEU A 171 -4.40 0.71 -17.12
CA LEU A 171 -5.51 0.78 -16.18
C LEU A 171 -6.32 2.08 -16.37
N ALA A 172 -5.63 3.22 -16.46
CA ALA A 172 -6.26 4.52 -16.65
C ALA A 172 -7.05 4.59 -17.96
N ARG A 173 -6.48 4.10 -19.08
CA ARG A 173 -7.12 4.10 -20.40
C ARG A 173 -8.33 3.17 -20.48
N GLU A 174 -8.19 1.95 -19.95
CA GLU A 174 -9.24 0.91 -20.07
C GLU A 174 -10.40 1.10 -19.09
N THR A 175 -10.15 1.76 -17.95
CA THR A 175 -11.15 1.84 -16.87
C THR A 175 -11.52 3.25 -16.44
N ASN A 176 -10.90 4.27 -17.03
CA ASN A 176 -11.02 5.68 -16.59
C ASN A 176 -10.72 5.86 -15.09
N HIS A 177 -9.79 5.04 -14.55
CA HIS A 177 -9.39 5.07 -13.15
C HIS A 177 -7.90 5.42 -13.03
N HIS A 178 -7.61 6.58 -12.47
CA HIS A 178 -6.25 7.08 -12.30
C HIS A 178 -5.74 6.79 -10.90
N VAL A 179 -4.55 6.20 -10.82
CA VAL A 179 -3.84 5.91 -9.57
C VAL A 179 -2.63 6.84 -9.47
N ALA A 180 -2.61 7.66 -8.42
CA ALA A 180 -1.47 8.53 -8.12
C ALA A 180 -0.30 7.69 -7.56
N ALA A 181 0.59 7.24 -8.45
CA ALA A 181 1.71 6.38 -8.08
C ALA A 181 2.96 7.19 -7.71
N ARG A 182 3.59 6.84 -6.57
CA ARG A 182 4.85 7.44 -6.12
C ARG A 182 5.88 6.39 -5.73
N ALA A 183 7.12 6.60 -6.18
CA ALA A 183 8.25 5.77 -5.83
C ALA A 183 8.71 6.04 -4.39
N LEU A 184 8.95 4.97 -3.62
CA LEU A 184 9.59 5.01 -2.31
C LEU A 184 10.90 4.25 -2.39
N VAL A 185 12.02 4.94 -2.24
CA VAL A 185 13.32 4.27 -2.18
C VAL A 185 13.43 3.50 -0.86
N THR A 186 13.68 2.21 -0.96
CA THR A 186 13.84 1.30 0.19
C THR A 186 15.22 0.65 0.16
N LEU A 187 15.63 -0.01 1.25
CA LEU A 187 16.93 -0.69 1.35
C LEU A 187 18.12 0.24 1.01
N TYR A 188 17.94 1.53 1.26
CA TYR A 188 18.92 2.54 0.90
C TYR A 188 20.21 2.41 1.71
N SER A 189 21.37 2.38 1.02
CA SER A 189 22.68 2.44 1.62
C SER A 189 23.44 3.67 1.12
N GLY A 190 23.46 4.71 1.94
CA GLY A 190 24.08 6.01 1.59
C GLY A 190 25.60 5.98 1.41
N ARG A 191 26.26 4.82 1.66
CA ARG A 191 27.71 4.65 1.52
C ARG A 191 28.16 4.46 0.06
N SER A 192 27.28 4.00 -0.82
CA SER A 192 27.61 3.70 -2.21
C SER A 192 27.32 4.89 -3.13
N PRO A 193 28.31 5.43 -3.87
CA PRO A 193 28.08 6.44 -4.91
C PRO A 193 27.11 5.96 -5.98
N PHE A 194 27.15 4.67 -6.33
CA PHE A 194 26.21 4.06 -7.27
C PHE A 194 24.77 4.17 -6.80
N VAL A 195 24.50 3.85 -5.52
CA VAL A 195 23.15 3.96 -4.93
C VAL A 195 22.64 5.39 -4.99
N LYS A 196 23.50 6.37 -4.70
CA LYS A 196 23.13 7.81 -4.82
C LYS A 196 22.77 8.16 -6.26
N ALA A 197 23.59 7.76 -7.22
CA ALA A 197 23.33 8.01 -8.63
C ALA A 197 22.00 7.40 -9.11
N VAL A 198 21.66 6.20 -8.66
CA VAL A 198 20.36 5.55 -8.96
C VAL A 198 19.19 6.32 -8.35
N VAL A 199 19.31 6.82 -7.13
CA VAL A 199 18.27 7.64 -6.49
C VAL A 199 18.08 8.96 -7.23
N ASP A 200 19.16 9.63 -7.62
CA ASP A 200 19.10 10.85 -8.40
C ASP A 200 18.49 10.62 -9.78
N ASP A 201 18.70 9.44 -10.35
CA ASP A 201 18.10 9.02 -11.60
C ASP A 201 16.60 8.77 -11.49
N ILE A 202 16.15 8.10 -10.40
CA ILE A 202 14.72 7.94 -10.07
C ILE A 202 14.05 9.33 -9.97
N ARG A 203 14.65 10.26 -9.24
CA ARG A 203 14.13 11.62 -9.07
C ARG A 203 14.02 12.37 -10.39
N ARG A 204 15.00 12.24 -11.26
CA ARG A 204 14.99 12.87 -12.60
C ARG A 204 13.92 12.33 -13.52
N HIS A 205 13.67 11.00 -13.48
CA HIS A 205 12.70 10.36 -14.39
C HIS A 205 11.26 10.37 -13.84
N LEU A 206 11.09 10.66 -12.55
CA LEU A 206 9.79 10.68 -11.88
C LEU A 206 9.54 12.01 -11.15
N PRO A 207 9.60 13.16 -11.84
CA PRO A 207 9.43 14.45 -11.18
C PRO A 207 8.07 14.52 -10.48
N GLY A 208 8.08 14.86 -9.18
CA GLY A 208 6.87 14.93 -8.35
C GLY A 208 6.19 13.59 -8.03
N ARG A 209 6.72 12.46 -8.54
CA ARG A 209 6.17 11.12 -8.31
C ARG A 209 7.09 10.24 -7.45
N TYR A 210 7.72 10.81 -6.45
CA TYR A 210 8.53 10.10 -5.47
C TYR A 210 8.34 10.68 -4.07
N PHE A 211 8.69 9.89 -3.06
CA PHE A 211 8.79 10.36 -1.70
C PHE A 211 10.19 10.94 -1.44
N GLU A 212 10.28 12.09 -0.77
CA GLU A 212 11.56 12.63 -0.33
C GLU A 212 12.23 11.72 0.69
N THR A 213 11.40 11.10 1.52
CA THR A 213 11.82 10.10 2.49
C THR A 213 12.37 8.85 1.79
N VAL A 214 13.49 8.33 2.28
CA VAL A 214 14.06 7.04 1.89
C VAL A 214 14.08 6.09 3.08
N ILE A 215 13.80 4.82 2.85
CA ILE A 215 13.89 3.78 3.90
C ILE A 215 15.28 3.14 3.83
N ARG A 216 16.10 3.42 4.84
CA ARG A 216 17.46 2.89 4.93
C ARG A 216 17.43 1.37 5.17
N TYR A 217 18.45 0.69 4.66
CA TYR A 217 18.66 -0.71 5.05
C TYR A 217 18.87 -0.81 6.56
N SER A 218 18.04 -1.61 7.20
CA SER A 218 18.07 -1.79 8.66
C SER A 218 17.80 -3.23 9.04
N VAL A 219 18.76 -3.87 9.71
CA VAL A 219 18.61 -5.22 10.27
C VAL A 219 17.45 -5.24 11.28
N LYS A 220 17.21 -4.12 11.99
CA LYS A 220 16.12 -4.00 12.97
C LYS A 220 14.71 -4.13 12.34
N LEU A 221 14.54 -3.73 11.08
CA LEU A 221 13.29 -3.98 10.34
C LEU A 221 13.07 -5.46 10.07
N ALA A 222 14.12 -6.19 9.71
CA ALA A 222 14.04 -7.64 9.50
C ALA A 222 13.81 -8.40 10.82
N GLU A 223 14.49 -7.99 11.90
CA GLU A 223 14.29 -8.54 13.24
C GLU A 223 12.84 -8.31 13.71
N ALA A 224 12.32 -7.09 13.59
CA ALA A 224 10.93 -6.76 13.96
C ALA A 224 9.92 -7.64 13.21
N ALA A 225 10.11 -7.80 11.90
CA ALA A 225 9.28 -8.69 11.08
C ALA A 225 9.34 -10.15 11.54
N SER A 226 10.53 -10.65 11.93
CA SER A 226 10.69 -12.02 12.45
C SER A 226 10.04 -12.24 13.82
N HIS A 227 9.84 -11.16 14.57
CA HIS A 227 9.08 -11.17 15.84
C HIS A 227 7.59 -10.88 15.67
N GLY A 228 7.11 -10.67 14.43
CA GLY A 228 5.70 -10.37 14.15
C GLY A 228 5.23 -9.06 14.77
N VAL A 229 6.10 -8.05 14.84
CA VAL A 229 5.76 -6.73 15.37
C VAL A 229 6.27 -5.62 14.46
N PRO A 230 5.56 -4.50 14.34
CA PRO A 230 6.06 -3.34 13.61
C PRO A 230 7.25 -2.70 14.32
N ILE A 231 8.09 -1.96 13.57
CA ILE A 231 9.31 -1.32 14.10
C ILE A 231 9.01 -0.33 15.23
N VAL A 232 7.84 0.29 15.23
CA VAL A 232 7.39 1.25 16.24
C VAL A 232 7.35 0.63 17.64
N ASP A 233 7.12 -0.68 17.73
CA ASP A 233 7.08 -1.44 18.99
C ASP A 233 8.40 -2.15 19.29
N TYR A 234 9.19 -2.43 18.24
CA TYR A 234 10.42 -3.19 18.37
C TYR A 234 11.63 -2.32 18.73
N CYS A 235 11.81 -1.20 18.04
CA CYS A 235 13.01 -0.38 18.21
C CYS A 235 12.76 1.09 17.91
N ARG A 236 12.58 1.91 18.96
CA ARG A 236 12.29 3.35 18.83
C ARG A 236 13.52 4.22 18.51
N GLN A 237 14.73 3.68 18.65
CA GLN A 237 16.00 4.39 18.43
C GLN A 237 16.81 3.73 17.31
N CYS A 238 16.20 3.57 16.14
CA CYS A 238 16.85 2.98 14.99
C CYS A 238 16.41 3.65 13.68
N ALA A 239 17.24 3.50 12.66
CA ALA A 239 17.00 4.11 11.35
C ALA A 239 15.63 3.74 10.77
N GLY A 240 15.20 2.48 10.89
CA GLY A 240 13.88 2.06 10.39
C GLY A 240 12.71 2.77 11.06
N TYR A 241 12.81 3.07 12.37
CA TYR A 241 11.81 3.85 13.08
C TYR A 241 11.75 5.29 12.57
N GLU A 242 12.91 5.96 12.50
CA GLU A 242 13.01 7.35 12.02
C GLU A 242 12.47 7.50 10.61
N ASP A 243 12.81 6.54 9.73
CA ASP A 243 12.43 6.59 8.31
C ASP A 243 10.92 6.41 8.12
N TYR A 244 10.28 5.44 8.80
CA TYR A 244 8.82 5.27 8.72
C TYR A 244 8.05 6.38 9.43
N GLN A 245 8.60 6.98 10.49
CA GLN A 245 8.04 8.18 11.09
C GLN A 245 8.07 9.35 10.10
N ALA A 246 9.19 9.55 9.40
CA ALA A 246 9.33 10.59 8.38
C ALA A 246 8.39 10.37 7.19
N LEU A 247 8.28 9.12 6.68
CA LEU A 247 7.35 8.77 5.63
C LEU A 247 5.90 9.06 6.02
N THR A 248 5.53 8.72 7.26
CA THR A 248 4.18 8.98 7.77
C THR A 248 3.91 10.48 7.86
N ALA A 249 4.86 11.27 8.36
CA ALA A 249 4.74 12.72 8.40
C ALA A 249 4.61 13.34 6.99
N GLU A 250 5.35 12.82 6.00
CA GLU A 250 5.25 13.24 4.61
C GLU A 250 3.85 12.94 4.02
N ILE A 251 3.26 11.79 4.34
CA ILE A 251 1.91 11.41 3.91
C ILE A 251 0.84 12.27 4.60
N LEU A 252 0.93 12.49 5.91
CA LEU A 252 -0.04 13.29 6.66
C LEU A 252 -0.05 14.77 6.23
N LYS A 253 1.13 15.33 5.92
CA LYS A 253 1.21 16.70 5.38
C LYS A 253 0.45 16.88 4.07
N GLN A 254 0.33 15.84 3.27
CA GLN A 254 -0.46 15.89 2.03
C GLN A 254 -1.96 15.87 2.30
N ASP A 255 -2.42 15.22 3.37
CA ASP A 255 -3.83 15.26 3.79
C ASP A 255 -4.25 16.68 4.18
N GLU A 256 -3.39 17.38 4.91
CA GLU A 256 -3.64 18.76 5.33
C GLU A 256 -3.79 19.66 4.10
N ALA A 257 -2.88 19.58 3.15
CA ALA A 257 -2.94 20.36 1.91
C ALA A 257 -4.18 20.03 1.07
N TRP A 258 -4.61 18.76 1.06
CA TRP A 258 -5.83 18.35 0.35
C TRP A 258 -7.09 18.87 1.04
N LEU A 259 -7.17 18.80 2.37
CA LEU A 259 -8.30 19.32 3.15
C LEU A 259 -8.39 20.85 3.05
N GLU A 260 -7.26 21.54 3.06
CA GLU A 260 -7.21 22.99 2.83
C GLU A 260 -7.72 23.36 1.43
N ALA A 261 -7.31 22.61 0.41
CA ALA A 261 -7.78 22.83 -0.96
C ALA A 261 -9.30 22.56 -1.12
N GLU A 262 -9.84 21.52 -0.47
CA GLU A 262 -11.29 21.25 -0.45
C GLU A 262 -12.06 22.35 0.28
N ALA A 263 -11.56 22.83 1.43
CA ALA A 263 -12.18 23.91 2.19
C ALA A 263 -12.25 25.21 1.37
N LEU A 264 -11.14 25.58 0.70
CA LEU A 264 -11.08 26.74 -0.19
C LEU A 264 -12.04 26.62 -1.38
N ALA A 265 -12.15 25.44 -1.97
CA ALA A 265 -13.09 25.19 -3.07
C ALA A 265 -14.55 25.27 -2.61
N ALA A 266 -14.88 24.84 -1.39
CA ALA A 266 -16.21 24.93 -0.80
C ALA A 266 -16.61 26.38 -0.46
N GLU A 267 -15.64 27.26 -0.17
CA GLU A 267 -15.85 28.67 0.07
C GLU A 267 -15.97 29.53 -1.21
N GLY A 268 -15.92 28.90 -2.40
CA GLY A 268 -16.07 29.58 -3.70
C GLY A 268 -14.82 30.34 -4.15
N ALA A 269 -13.66 30.10 -3.51
CA ALA A 269 -12.37 30.53 -4.02
C ALA A 269 -11.98 29.60 -5.18
N GLU A 270 -11.60 30.19 -6.34
CA GLU A 270 -11.06 29.38 -7.45
C GLU A 270 -9.91 28.50 -6.93
N PRO A 271 -9.92 27.18 -7.25
CA PRO A 271 -8.86 26.30 -6.82
C PRO A 271 -7.53 26.83 -7.37
N LEU A 272 -6.58 27.12 -6.49
CA LEU A 272 -5.18 27.32 -6.88
C LEU A 272 -4.76 26.04 -7.60
N VAL A 273 -4.66 26.13 -8.95
CA VAL A 273 -4.26 25.03 -9.82
C VAL A 273 -2.82 24.63 -9.47
N VAL A 274 -2.67 23.69 -8.55
CA VAL A 274 -1.38 23.06 -8.21
C VAL A 274 -0.91 22.12 -9.34
N HIS A 275 -1.60 22.10 -10.49
CA HIS A 275 -1.35 21.19 -11.59
C HIS A 275 -0.70 21.80 -12.85
N GLU A 276 -0.35 23.09 -12.88
CA GLU A 276 0.10 23.73 -14.13
C GLU A 276 1.61 24.07 -14.22
N GLN A 277 2.47 23.42 -13.45
CA GLN A 277 3.93 23.56 -13.64
C GLN A 277 4.67 22.28 -14.03
N LEU A 278 4.00 21.32 -14.69
CA LEU A 278 4.65 20.09 -15.17
C LEU A 278 4.50 19.84 -16.70
N THR A 279 4.27 20.91 -17.49
CA THR A 279 4.37 20.81 -18.95
C THR A 279 5.16 22.00 -19.49
N THR A 280 6.48 21.90 -19.46
CA THR A 280 7.42 22.46 -20.45
C THR A 280 8.73 21.67 -20.37
#